data_6c332de1fd8975e826a45c72a26b111b
#
_entry.id   6c332de1fd8975e826a45c72a26b111b
#
_cell.length_a   1.000
_cell.length_b   1.000
_cell.length_c   1.000
_cell.angle_alpha   90.00
_cell.angle_beta   90.00
_cell.angle_gamma   90.00
#
_symmetry.space_group_name_H-M   'P 1'
#
loop_
_entity.id
_entity.type
_entity.pdbx_description
1 polymer ?
#
loop_
_entity_poly.entity_id
_entity_poly.type
_entity_poly.pdbx_seq_one_letter_code
_entity_poly.pdbx_strand_id
1 'polypeptide(L)'
;MAEPITFDRDAVGQPPAGWTCGATGKGTPQWTVETEPGGTRRVLKQSGRAAFPWCVKNDIALTDGWVEVRFHPISGREDQAGGVVWRWKDGDNYYVARANALENNVSLYHTTAGSRQTIEYRDAPVAKNVWHTLRVDFKGASIRVALDGKVTIDLQDTHIQGAGKAGVWTKADSVTLFDAFAYGNAGP
;
A
#
# COMPACT_ATOMS: atom_id res chain seq x y z
N MET A 1 -2.17 -21.17 -4.69
CA MET A 1 -2.27 -19.68 -4.79
C MET A 1 -2.77 -19.16 -3.46
N ALA A 2 -2.17 -18.09 -2.94
CA ALA A 2 -2.66 -17.45 -1.72
C ALA A 2 -4.03 -16.81 -2.01
N GLU A 3 -5.03 -17.10 -1.17
CA GLU A 3 -6.32 -16.44 -1.30
C GLU A 3 -6.21 -14.97 -0.88
N PRO A 4 -6.78 -14.03 -1.65
CA PRO A 4 -6.82 -12.63 -1.25
C PRO A 4 -7.55 -12.44 0.08
N ILE A 5 -7.00 -11.57 0.92
CA ILE A 5 -7.63 -11.15 2.16
C ILE A 5 -8.69 -10.10 1.81
N THR A 6 -9.91 -10.35 2.26
CA THR A 6 -11.03 -9.42 2.17
C THR A 6 -11.40 -8.93 3.57
N PHE A 7 -12.24 -7.90 3.64
CA PHE A 7 -12.69 -7.31 4.90
C PHE A 7 -14.16 -7.63 5.19
N ASP A 8 -14.73 -8.61 4.49
CA ASP A 8 -16.17 -8.91 4.55
C ASP A 8 -16.65 -9.41 5.93
N ARG A 9 -15.73 -9.87 6.77
CA ARG A 9 -16.03 -10.33 8.14
C ARG A 9 -15.72 -9.28 9.21
N ASP A 10 -15.08 -8.18 8.85
CA ASP A 10 -14.72 -7.12 9.78
C ASP A 10 -15.91 -6.17 10.03
N ALA A 11 -15.92 -5.53 11.19
CA ALA A 11 -16.97 -4.58 11.56
C ALA A 11 -16.84 -3.28 10.76
N VAL A 12 -17.94 -2.82 10.19
CA VAL A 12 -18.02 -1.51 9.52
C VAL A 12 -17.80 -0.38 10.53
N GLY A 13 -17.04 0.63 10.13
CA GLY A 13 -16.72 1.80 10.95
C GLY A 13 -15.54 1.61 11.89
N GLN A 14 -14.88 0.47 11.86
CA GLN A 14 -13.74 0.14 12.71
C GLN A 14 -12.51 -0.21 11.85
N PRO A 15 -11.28 -0.06 12.42
CA PRO A 15 -10.09 -0.63 11.79
C PRO A 15 -10.23 -2.17 11.67
N PRO A 16 -9.61 -2.79 10.65
CA PRO A 16 -9.73 -4.23 10.47
C PRO A 16 -9.04 -5.02 11.58
N ALA A 17 -9.65 -6.11 12.01
CA ALA A 17 -9.07 -7.01 13.01
C ALA A 17 -7.78 -7.65 12.47
N GLY A 18 -6.74 -7.74 13.31
CA GLY A 18 -5.45 -8.31 12.95
C GLY A 18 -4.54 -7.39 12.15
N TRP A 19 -4.91 -6.12 12.01
CA TRP A 19 -4.10 -5.07 11.39
C TRP A 19 -3.73 -3.99 12.39
N THR A 20 -2.62 -3.31 12.16
CA THR A 20 -2.21 -2.11 12.88
C THR A 20 -2.18 -0.95 11.90
N CYS A 21 -2.97 0.07 12.17
CA CYS A 21 -3.09 1.22 11.28
C CYS A 21 -2.60 2.49 11.97
N GLY A 22 -1.95 3.35 11.22
CA GLY A 22 -1.40 4.60 11.72
C GLY A 22 -0.87 5.47 10.59
N ALA A 23 0.11 6.29 10.91
CA ALA A 23 0.77 7.15 9.93
C ALA A 23 2.20 7.45 10.36
N THR A 24 3.07 7.65 9.38
CA THR A 24 4.38 8.29 9.58
C THR A 24 4.21 9.79 9.43
N GLY A 25 4.84 10.56 10.29
CA GLY A 25 4.75 12.01 10.25
C GLY A 25 3.48 12.55 10.90
N LYS A 26 3.12 13.78 10.54
CA LYS A 26 2.03 14.54 11.16
C LYS A 26 0.66 14.17 10.60
N GLY A 27 -0.37 14.45 11.39
CA GLY A 27 -1.76 14.31 11.00
C GLY A 27 -2.44 13.15 11.66
N THR A 28 -3.72 12.97 11.33
CA THR A 28 -4.58 11.93 11.91
C THR A 28 -5.21 11.12 10.77
N PRO A 29 -4.72 9.91 10.52
CA PRO A 29 -5.35 9.03 9.55
C PRO A 29 -6.68 8.50 10.10
N GLN A 30 -7.55 8.08 9.22
CA GLN A 30 -8.81 7.43 9.56
C GLN A 30 -8.96 6.17 8.73
N TRP A 31 -8.54 5.06 9.31
CA TRP A 31 -8.62 3.75 8.70
C TRP A 31 -9.84 3.00 9.23
N THR A 32 -10.80 2.71 8.36
CA THR A 32 -12.04 2.03 8.72
C THR A 32 -12.44 1.03 7.65
N VAL A 33 -13.08 -0.05 8.06
CA VAL A 33 -13.77 -0.93 7.14
C VAL A 33 -15.12 -0.29 6.79
N GLU A 34 -15.43 -0.21 5.51
CA GLU A 34 -16.65 0.38 5.01
C GLU A 34 -17.32 -0.54 3.98
N THR A 35 -18.63 -0.39 3.80
CA THR A 35 -19.31 -1.03 2.67
C THR A 35 -18.94 -0.30 1.38
N GLU A 36 -18.57 -1.04 0.36
CA GLU A 36 -18.25 -0.48 -0.96
C GLU A 36 -19.46 0.29 -1.51
N PRO A 37 -19.28 1.52 -2.01
CA PRO A 37 -20.38 2.28 -2.60
C PRO A 37 -21.04 1.54 -3.77
N GLY A 38 -22.35 1.35 -3.69
CA GLY A 38 -23.13 0.63 -4.71
C GLY A 38 -23.00 -0.88 -4.68
N GLY A 39 -22.31 -1.45 -3.67
CA GLY A 39 -22.06 -2.88 -3.54
C GLY A 39 -22.39 -3.40 -2.15
N THR A 40 -22.07 -4.66 -1.91
CA THR A 40 -22.26 -5.34 -0.62
C THR A 40 -20.94 -5.75 0.05
N ARG A 41 -19.84 -5.62 -0.67
CA ARG A 41 -18.51 -5.98 -0.16
C ARG A 41 -18.03 -4.96 0.85
N ARG A 42 -17.24 -5.43 1.81
CA ARG A 42 -16.55 -4.54 2.74
C ARG A 42 -15.12 -4.34 2.29
N VAL A 43 -14.67 -3.11 2.33
CA VAL A 43 -13.35 -2.66 1.88
C VAL A 43 -12.67 -1.86 2.99
N LEU A 44 -11.36 -1.77 2.95
CA LEU A 44 -10.60 -0.92 3.85
C LEU A 44 -10.52 0.48 3.24
N LYS A 45 -10.85 1.51 4.02
CA LYS A 45 -10.86 2.91 3.58
C LYS A 45 -9.94 3.76 4.46
N GLN A 46 -9.12 4.58 3.82
CA GLN A 46 -8.47 5.72 4.48
C GLN A 46 -9.21 6.99 4.07
N SER A 47 -9.71 7.75 5.05
CA SER A 47 -10.47 8.99 4.81
C SER A 47 -10.00 10.18 5.66
N GLY A 48 -8.99 10.00 6.49
CA GLY A 48 -8.38 11.07 7.25
C GLY A 48 -7.31 11.82 6.45
N ARG A 49 -6.60 12.72 7.14
CA ARG A 49 -5.48 13.47 6.57
C ARG A 49 -4.24 13.29 7.44
N ALA A 50 -3.19 12.72 6.87
CA ALA A 50 -1.90 12.55 7.52
C ALA A 50 -0.79 12.56 6.48
N ALA A 51 0.44 12.82 6.88
CA ALA A 51 1.53 12.88 5.92
C ALA A 51 1.66 11.56 5.14
N PHE A 52 1.78 10.44 5.84
CA PHE A 52 2.00 9.12 5.24
C PHE A 52 1.20 8.05 5.97
N PRO A 53 -0.12 7.90 5.70
CA PRO A 53 -0.94 6.85 6.31
C PRO A 53 -0.57 5.45 5.85
N TRP A 54 -0.52 4.50 6.78
CA TRP A 54 -0.29 3.08 6.51
C TRP A 54 -1.16 2.19 7.40
N CYS A 55 -1.42 0.98 6.93
CA CYS A 55 -2.10 -0.06 7.69
C CYS A 55 -1.47 -1.41 7.34
N VAL A 56 -0.89 -2.09 8.33
CA VAL A 56 -0.11 -3.32 8.14
C VAL A 56 -0.75 -4.51 8.82
N LYS A 57 -0.63 -5.67 8.19
CA LYS A 57 -1.12 -6.93 8.75
C LYS A 57 -0.14 -7.48 9.78
N ASN A 58 -0.62 -7.77 10.98
CA ASN A 58 0.22 -8.06 12.14
C ASN A 58 0.99 -9.38 12.05
N ASP A 59 0.46 -10.38 11.37
CA ASP A 59 1.02 -11.73 11.31
C ASP A 59 1.90 -12.00 10.07
N ILE A 60 2.26 -10.96 9.32
CA ILE A 60 3.17 -11.08 8.18
C ILE A 60 4.61 -10.90 8.62
N ALA A 61 5.48 -11.81 8.17
CA ALA A 61 6.93 -11.70 8.28
C ALA A 61 7.55 -12.23 6.98
N LEU A 62 7.81 -11.33 6.04
CA LEU A 62 8.40 -11.66 4.73
C LEU A 62 9.78 -11.06 4.59
N THR A 63 10.76 -11.89 4.27
CA THR A 63 12.12 -11.45 3.85
C THR A 63 12.14 -11.22 2.35
N ASP A 64 11.75 -12.24 1.59
CA ASP A 64 11.61 -12.23 0.14
C ASP A 64 10.21 -12.71 -0.22
N GLY A 65 9.57 -12.05 -1.17
CA GLY A 65 8.20 -12.39 -1.49
C GLY A 65 7.54 -11.44 -2.47
N TRP A 66 6.25 -11.35 -2.34
CA TRP A 66 5.42 -10.43 -3.10
C TRP A 66 4.23 -9.96 -2.27
N VAL A 67 3.75 -8.78 -2.59
CA VAL A 67 2.58 -8.14 -2.00
C VAL A 67 1.75 -7.53 -3.10
N GLU A 68 0.44 -7.71 -3.04
CA GLU A 68 -0.51 -7.20 -4.04
C GLU A 68 -1.76 -6.67 -3.36
N VAL A 69 -2.31 -5.58 -3.88
CA VAL A 69 -3.58 -5.03 -3.40
C VAL A 69 -4.35 -4.42 -4.56
N ARG A 70 -5.67 -4.48 -4.48
CA ARG A 70 -6.53 -3.63 -5.29
C ARG A 70 -6.81 -2.33 -4.54
N PHE A 71 -6.66 -1.21 -5.21
CA PHE A 71 -6.97 0.10 -4.64
C PHE A 71 -7.84 0.93 -5.58
N HIS A 72 -8.65 1.78 -4.99
CA HIS A 72 -9.57 2.66 -5.71
C HIS A 72 -9.39 4.07 -5.17
N PRO A 73 -8.69 4.97 -5.90
CA PRO A 73 -8.53 6.36 -5.50
C PRO A 73 -9.82 7.12 -5.76
N ILE A 74 -10.47 7.60 -4.69
CA ILE A 74 -11.78 8.25 -4.78
C ILE A 74 -11.63 9.76 -4.90
N SER A 75 -10.85 10.37 -4.03
CA SER A 75 -10.68 11.82 -3.96
C SER A 75 -9.39 12.23 -3.29
N GLY A 76 -9.08 13.51 -3.41
CA GLY A 76 -7.94 14.18 -2.83
C GLY A 76 -7.56 15.40 -3.66
N ARG A 77 -7.13 16.46 -3.00
CA ARG A 77 -6.65 17.68 -3.68
C ARG A 77 -5.13 17.69 -3.81
N GLU A 78 -4.44 17.18 -2.81
CA GLU A 78 -2.98 17.06 -2.84
C GLU A 78 -2.53 15.78 -3.54
N ASP A 79 -3.16 14.66 -3.18
CA ASP A 79 -2.83 13.34 -3.71
C ASP A 79 -4.08 12.49 -3.90
N GLN A 80 -4.00 11.54 -4.84
CA GLN A 80 -4.98 10.45 -5.00
C GLN A 80 -4.20 9.15 -5.17
N ALA A 81 -3.60 8.70 -4.07
CA ALA A 81 -2.62 7.64 -4.04
C ALA A 81 -3.16 6.33 -3.46
N GLY A 82 -2.64 5.23 -3.95
CA GLY A 82 -2.74 3.92 -3.34
C GLY A 82 -1.40 3.21 -3.42
N GLY A 83 -1.00 2.56 -2.35
CA GLY A 83 0.30 1.93 -2.26
C GLY A 83 0.34 0.69 -1.41
N VAL A 84 1.46 0.00 -1.47
CA VAL A 84 1.82 -1.13 -0.62
C VAL A 84 3.10 -0.84 0.12
N VAL A 85 3.20 -1.34 1.36
CA VAL A 85 4.42 -1.34 2.17
C VAL A 85 4.89 -2.78 2.38
N TRP A 86 6.20 -2.96 2.43
CA TRP A 86 6.81 -4.26 2.73
C TRP A 86 8.12 -4.08 3.45
N ARG A 87 8.64 -5.17 4.00
CA ARG A 87 9.77 -5.12 4.93
C ARG A 87 9.58 -4.03 5.99
N TRP A 88 8.34 -3.86 6.41
CA TRP A 88 7.93 -2.87 7.40
C TRP A 88 8.40 -3.33 8.79
N LYS A 89 9.35 -2.60 9.35
CA LYS A 89 9.90 -2.87 10.68
C LYS A 89 9.10 -2.17 11.78
N ASP A 90 8.75 -0.95 11.50
CA ASP A 90 7.95 -0.05 12.32
C ASP A 90 7.45 1.12 11.46
N GLY A 91 6.73 2.07 12.07
CA GLY A 91 6.18 3.22 11.36
C GLY A 91 7.20 4.21 10.78
N ASP A 92 8.48 4.01 11.04
CA ASP A 92 9.58 4.87 10.58
C ASP A 92 10.53 4.17 9.61
N ASN A 93 10.37 2.85 9.39
CA ASN A 93 11.32 2.05 8.61
C ASN A 93 10.60 1.02 7.74
N TYR A 94 10.42 1.30 6.45
CA TYR A 94 9.77 0.42 5.48
C TYR A 94 10.01 0.87 4.05
N TYR A 95 9.82 -0.05 3.10
CA TYR A 95 9.65 0.29 1.69
C TYR A 95 8.19 0.60 1.39
N VAL A 96 7.97 1.48 0.42
CA VAL A 96 6.65 1.75 -0.13
C VAL A 96 6.73 1.94 -1.65
N ALA A 97 5.78 1.32 -2.37
CA ALA A 97 5.49 1.63 -3.76
C ALA A 97 4.08 2.19 -3.84
N ARG A 98 3.88 3.23 -4.66
CA ARG A 98 2.55 3.86 -4.84
C ARG A 98 2.27 4.17 -6.28
N ALA A 99 0.98 4.20 -6.62
CA ALA A 99 0.47 4.85 -7.82
C ALA A 99 -0.37 6.06 -7.42
N ASN A 100 -0.31 7.16 -8.17
CA ASN A 100 -1.01 8.40 -7.87
C ASN A 100 -1.80 8.88 -9.08
N ALA A 101 -3.12 8.94 -8.94
CA ALA A 101 -4.03 9.31 -10.02
C ALA A 101 -4.05 10.83 -10.30
N LEU A 102 -3.62 11.67 -9.37
CA LEU A 102 -3.44 13.11 -9.62
C LEU A 102 -2.19 13.40 -10.41
N GLU A 103 -1.10 12.70 -10.11
CA GLU A 103 0.21 12.95 -10.68
C GLU A 103 0.52 12.07 -11.89
N ASN A 104 -0.27 11.02 -12.15
CA ASN A 104 -0.01 10.03 -13.20
C ASN A 104 1.40 9.46 -13.12
N ASN A 105 1.70 8.82 -11.99
CA ASN A 105 2.99 8.19 -11.78
C ASN A 105 2.92 6.96 -10.87
N VAL A 106 3.98 6.17 -10.94
CA VAL A 106 4.31 5.12 -9.97
C VAL A 106 5.67 5.47 -9.36
N SER A 107 5.75 5.43 -8.05
CA SER A 107 6.96 5.79 -7.33
C SER A 107 7.36 4.72 -6.34
N LEU A 108 8.66 4.60 -6.11
CA LEU A 108 9.25 3.71 -5.12
C LEU A 108 10.04 4.56 -4.13
N TYR A 109 9.78 4.34 -2.83
CA TYR A 109 10.45 5.05 -1.74
C TYR A 109 10.95 4.06 -0.69
N HIS A 110 11.96 4.47 0.07
CA HIS A 110 12.18 3.95 1.41
C HIS A 110 11.90 5.04 2.44
N THR A 111 11.36 4.66 3.56
CA THR A 111 11.28 5.48 4.77
C THR A 111 12.27 4.90 5.75
N THR A 112 13.21 5.73 6.22
CA THR A 112 14.25 5.33 7.16
C THR A 112 14.36 6.39 8.23
N ALA A 113 14.27 5.98 9.50
CA ALA A 113 14.21 6.89 10.64
C ALA A 113 13.14 8.00 10.47
N GLY A 114 11.99 7.65 9.91
CA GLY A 114 10.86 8.54 9.68
C GLY A 114 11.00 9.47 8.46
N SER A 115 12.09 9.40 7.72
CA SER A 115 12.36 10.25 6.55
C SER A 115 12.13 9.46 5.26
N ARG A 116 11.17 9.91 4.45
CA ARG A 116 10.88 9.32 3.14
C ARG A 116 11.86 9.82 2.09
N GLN A 117 12.52 8.89 1.39
CA GLN A 117 13.45 9.16 0.29
C GLN A 117 12.98 8.49 -0.98
N THR A 118 13.01 9.21 -2.09
CA THR A 118 12.65 8.68 -3.41
C THR A 118 13.78 7.80 -3.95
N ILE A 119 13.45 6.56 -4.33
CA ILE A 119 14.37 5.66 -5.02
C ILE A 119 14.17 5.80 -6.53
N GLU A 120 12.91 5.75 -6.98
CA GLU A 120 12.56 5.83 -8.40
C GLU A 120 11.18 6.46 -8.59
N TYR A 121 11.02 7.12 -9.72
CA TYR A 121 9.79 7.77 -10.14
C TYR A 121 9.57 7.50 -11.64
N ARG A 122 8.39 7.01 -12.00
CA ARG A 122 8.03 6.70 -13.39
C ARG A 122 6.69 7.32 -13.75
N ASP A 123 6.63 8.04 -14.86
CA ASP A 123 5.36 8.46 -15.43
C ASP A 123 4.57 7.22 -15.87
N ALA A 124 3.32 7.17 -15.48
CA ALA A 124 2.40 6.11 -15.87
C ALA A 124 0.96 6.62 -15.75
N PRO A 125 0.08 6.31 -16.72
CA PRO A 125 -1.32 6.68 -16.59
C PRO A 125 -1.95 5.95 -15.40
N VAL A 126 -2.61 6.71 -14.52
CA VAL A 126 -3.37 6.16 -13.39
C VAL A 126 -4.75 6.79 -13.43
N ALA A 127 -5.74 6.07 -13.92
CA ALA A 127 -7.09 6.58 -14.03
C ALA A 127 -7.69 6.86 -12.65
N LYS A 128 -8.41 7.98 -12.53
CA LYS A 128 -9.11 8.37 -11.31
C LYS A 128 -10.39 7.54 -11.13
N ASN A 129 -10.74 7.31 -9.88
CA ASN A 129 -12.04 6.75 -9.50
C ASN A 129 -12.36 5.40 -10.16
N VAL A 130 -11.35 4.57 -10.33
CA VAL A 130 -11.48 3.18 -10.79
C VAL A 130 -10.54 2.28 -9.96
N TRP A 131 -10.83 0.99 -9.92
CA TRP A 131 -9.98 0.01 -9.27
C TRP A 131 -8.72 -0.24 -10.08
N HIS A 132 -7.59 -0.30 -9.38
CA HIS A 132 -6.29 -0.69 -9.90
C HIS A 132 -5.72 -1.84 -9.08
N THR A 133 -4.77 -2.56 -9.64
CA THR A 133 -3.97 -3.55 -8.93
C THR A 133 -2.52 -3.09 -8.88
N LEU A 134 -1.96 -3.02 -7.68
CA LEU A 134 -0.54 -2.71 -7.46
C LEU A 134 0.14 -3.92 -6.85
N ARG A 135 1.24 -4.36 -7.47
CA ARG A 135 2.02 -5.51 -7.01
C ARG A 135 3.48 -5.16 -6.91
N VAL A 136 4.12 -5.66 -5.87
CA VAL A 136 5.57 -5.61 -5.70
C VAL A 136 6.10 -7.02 -5.49
N ASP A 137 7.11 -7.39 -6.25
CA ASP A 137 7.91 -8.60 -6.05
C ASP A 137 9.29 -8.18 -5.58
N PHE A 138 9.79 -8.82 -4.53
CA PHE A 138 11.08 -8.47 -3.93
C PHE A 138 11.84 -9.72 -3.50
N LYS A 139 13.13 -9.77 -3.85
CA LYS A 139 14.04 -10.86 -3.49
C LYS A 139 15.46 -10.31 -3.39
N GLY A 140 16.07 -10.42 -2.19
CA GLY A 140 17.35 -9.76 -1.93
C GLY A 140 17.27 -8.28 -2.20
N ALA A 141 18.12 -7.77 -3.08
CA ALA A 141 18.11 -6.37 -3.52
C ALA A 141 17.11 -6.07 -4.65
N SER A 142 16.60 -7.10 -5.33
CA SER A 142 15.70 -6.93 -6.48
C SER A 142 14.32 -6.47 -6.04
N ILE A 143 13.81 -5.42 -6.68
CA ILE A 143 12.47 -4.87 -6.46
C ILE A 143 11.81 -4.64 -7.81
N ARG A 144 10.61 -5.20 -8.01
CA ARG A 144 9.82 -5.03 -9.20
C ARG A 144 8.41 -4.57 -8.83
N VAL A 145 7.98 -3.46 -9.42
CA VAL A 145 6.65 -2.88 -9.21
C VAL A 145 5.83 -2.97 -10.49
N ALA A 146 4.62 -3.49 -10.38
CA ALA A 146 3.68 -3.57 -11.49
C ALA A 146 2.36 -2.89 -11.13
N LEU A 147 1.87 -2.06 -12.06
CA LEU A 147 0.55 -1.44 -12.00
C LEU A 147 -0.33 -2.08 -13.08
N ASP A 148 -1.48 -2.63 -12.67
CA ASP A 148 -2.43 -3.31 -13.55
C ASP A 148 -1.77 -4.36 -14.47
N GLY A 149 -0.83 -5.11 -13.88
CA GLY A 149 -0.09 -6.17 -14.57
C GLY A 149 1.10 -5.70 -15.40
N LYS A 150 1.32 -4.38 -15.55
CA LYS A 150 2.42 -3.82 -16.30
C LYS A 150 3.57 -3.42 -15.38
N VAL A 151 4.74 -4.02 -15.57
CA VAL A 151 5.96 -3.65 -14.84
C VAL A 151 6.34 -2.21 -15.18
N THR A 152 6.42 -1.37 -14.16
CA THR A 152 6.78 0.04 -14.27
C THR A 152 8.14 0.35 -13.69
N ILE A 153 8.55 -0.38 -12.64
CA ILE A 153 9.84 -0.23 -11.97
C ILE A 153 10.46 -1.62 -11.82
N ASP A 154 11.74 -1.74 -12.18
CA ASP A 154 12.53 -2.95 -12.00
C ASP A 154 13.97 -2.53 -11.72
N LEU A 155 14.40 -2.65 -10.47
CA LEU A 155 15.70 -2.16 -10.02
C LEU A 155 16.21 -2.93 -8.81
N GLN A 156 17.37 -2.53 -8.32
CA GLN A 156 17.96 -3.05 -7.09
C GLN A 156 18.13 -1.94 -6.06
N ASP A 157 17.78 -2.24 -4.82
CA ASP A 157 17.95 -1.36 -3.67
C ASP A 157 18.19 -2.17 -2.40
N THR A 158 19.05 -1.68 -1.52
CA THR A 158 19.46 -2.38 -0.30
C THR A 158 19.22 -1.59 0.98
N HIS A 159 18.44 -0.51 0.94
CA HIS A 159 18.24 0.33 2.11
C HIS A 159 17.56 -0.41 3.27
N ILE A 160 16.63 -1.33 2.99
CA ILE A 160 15.92 -2.08 4.02
C ILE A 160 16.02 -3.57 3.72
N GLN A 161 16.58 -4.32 4.65
CA GLN A 161 16.86 -5.76 4.54
C GLN A 161 16.11 -6.52 5.64
N GLY A 162 15.95 -7.83 5.42
CA GLY A 162 15.39 -8.75 6.40
C GLY A 162 13.87 -8.76 6.47
N ALA A 163 13.33 -9.63 7.32
CA ALA A 163 11.91 -9.84 7.44
C ALA A 163 11.16 -8.62 7.97
N GLY A 164 9.97 -8.40 7.46
CA GLY A 164 9.06 -7.35 7.94
C GLY A 164 7.62 -7.62 7.59
N LYS A 165 6.74 -6.79 8.15
CA LYS A 165 5.32 -6.82 7.84
C LYS A 165 5.06 -6.22 6.46
N ALA A 166 3.85 -6.38 5.99
CA ALA A 166 3.36 -5.77 4.76
C ALA A 166 1.94 -5.25 4.96
N GLY A 167 1.56 -4.32 4.12
CA GLY A 167 0.25 -3.70 4.20
C GLY A 167 0.03 -2.68 3.09
N VAL A 168 -0.84 -1.73 3.37
CA VAL A 168 -1.26 -0.68 2.44
C VAL A 168 -0.83 0.70 2.92
N TRP A 169 -0.80 1.65 1.99
CA TRP A 169 -0.29 2.99 2.23
C TRP A 169 -1.01 4.00 1.33
N THR A 170 -1.12 5.22 1.81
CA THR A 170 -1.57 6.34 0.98
C THR A 170 -0.85 7.62 1.37
N LYS A 171 -1.26 8.75 0.80
CA LYS A 171 -0.55 10.02 0.95
C LYS A 171 -1.54 11.15 1.23
N ALA A 172 -1.20 12.00 2.19
CA ALA A 172 -1.85 13.29 2.48
C ALA A 172 -3.37 13.16 2.68
N ASP A 173 -4.14 13.80 1.83
CA ASP A 173 -5.60 13.87 1.86
C ASP A 173 -6.28 12.85 0.96
N SER A 174 -5.54 11.86 0.46
CA SER A 174 -6.11 10.80 -0.38
C SER A 174 -7.21 10.05 0.34
N VAL A 175 -8.38 9.98 -0.26
CA VAL A 175 -9.43 9.05 0.13
C VAL A 175 -9.36 7.87 -0.82
N THR A 176 -8.96 6.71 -0.28
CA THR A 176 -8.67 5.51 -1.07
C THR A 176 -9.31 4.30 -0.43
N LEU A 177 -9.90 3.45 -1.26
CA LEU A 177 -10.38 2.13 -0.88
C LEU A 177 -9.35 1.07 -1.23
N PHE A 178 -9.23 0.05 -0.38
CA PHE A 178 -8.36 -1.10 -0.58
C PHE A 178 -9.13 -2.40 -0.41
N ASP A 179 -8.80 -3.40 -1.23
CA ASP A 179 -9.41 -4.72 -1.17
C ASP A 179 -8.47 -5.77 -1.75
N ALA A 180 -8.82 -7.05 -1.55
CA ALA A 180 -8.10 -8.18 -2.14
C ALA A 180 -6.58 -8.11 -1.89
N PHE A 181 -6.18 -7.84 -0.64
CA PHE A 181 -4.79 -7.86 -0.23
C PHE A 181 -4.25 -9.29 -0.26
N ALA A 182 -3.15 -9.51 -0.95
CA ALA A 182 -2.52 -10.82 -1.03
C ALA A 182 -1.00 -10.71 -0.89
N TYR A 183 -0.38 -11.76 -0.42
CA TYR A 183 1.06 -11.84 -0.24
C TYR A 183 1.53 -13.29 -0.27
N GLY A 184 2.81 -13.48 -0.48
CA GLY A 184 3.43 -14.80 -0.44
C GLY A 184 4.94 -14.72 -0.45
N ASN A 185 5.58 -15.87 -0.19
CA ASN A 185 7.02 -15.99 -0.30
C ASN A 185 7.45 -15.96 -1.77
N ALA A 186 8.69 -15.53 -2.01
CA ALA A 186 9.29 -15.61 -3.34
C ALA A 186 9.36 -17.07 -3.79
N GLY A 187 9.17 -17.28 -5.10
CA GLY A 187 9.38 -18.58 -5.70
C GLY A 187 10.85 -19.03 -5.60
N PRO A 188 11.08 -20.32 -5.78
CA PRO A 188 12.43 -20.88 -5.73
C PRO A 188 13.38 -20.31 -6.79
#